data_bcc34c447106ff353c56aadb0a5ed902
#
_entry.id   bcc34c447106ff353c56aadb0a5ed902
#
_cell.length_a   1.000
_cell.length_b   1.000
_cell.length_c   1.000
_cell.angle_alpha   90.00
_cell.angle_beta   90.00
_cell.angle_gamma   90.00
#
_symmetry.space_group_name_H-M   'P 1'
#
loop_
_entity.id
_entity.type
_entity.pdbx_description
1 polymer ?
#
loop_
_entity_poly.entity_id
_entity_poly.type
_entity_poly.pdbx_seq_one_letter_code
_entity_poly.pdbx_strand_id
1 'polypeptide(L)'
;FLMAILKRLSDIESERIQAVRERISRNLDKPNINNNNSKNKNNKGMEHTPFSNKKHILHKNYVREYDVLFKNLKKSYYEYFWDGVYDVEKICDEYLTSLIITIRYYFGTEIYWRTYYNGLVAPLPSDLFAFLAKRPNYFETLKLEVGEPVSPLVLLAFVLPPQSMTPDIFPKKYKDALIKGHPECFPEKIQLKLLQPGGKLIYAEPNLNNPTLEFLEETLKKTKLTKTEEKRNTLVDEPYVK
;
A
#
# COMPACT_ATOMS: atom_id res chain seq x y z
N PHE A 1 -9.04 25.48 4.88
CA PHE A 1 -9.55 24.37 5.69
C PHE A 1 -8.55 23.21 5.74
N LEU A 2 -8.18 22.60 4.59
CA LEU A 2 -7.27 21.46 4.53
C LEU A 2 -5.90 21.77 5.18
N MET A 3 -5.30 22.92 4.89
CA MET A 3 -4.04 23.36 5.49
C MET A 3 -4.10 23.44 7.02
N ALA A 4 -5.23 23.92 7.58
CA ALA A 4 -5.40 23.97 9.02
C ALA A 4 -5.48 22.57 9.66
N ILE A 5 -6.17 21.63 8.99
CA ILE A 5 -6.23 20.23 9.41
C ILE A 5 -4.85 19.58 9.35
N LEU A 6 -4.13 19.73 8.24
CA LEU A 6 -2.80 19.15 8.07
C LEU A 6 -1.79 19.72 9.07
N LYS A 7 -1.87 21.03 9.35
CA LYS A 7 -1.06 21.65 10.40
C LYS A 7 -1.35 21.01 11.76
N ARG A 8 -2.62 20.89 12.13
CA ARG A 8 -3.01 20.28 13.41
C ARG A 8 -2.58 18.81 13.50
N LEU A 9 -2.71 18.05 12.42
CA LEU A 9 -2.25 16.67 12.35
C LEU A 9 -0.72 16.56 12.45
N SER A 10 0.02 17.50 11.85
CA SER A 10 1.47 17.59 11.97
C SER A 10 1.91 17.88 13.41
N ASP A 11 1.21 18.77 14.12
CA ASP A 11 1.47 19.06 15.53
C ASP A 11 1.21 17.81 16.40
N ILE A 12 0.08 17.12 16.18
CA ILE A 12 -0.27 15.87 16.86
C ILE A 12 0.73 14.74 16.52
N GLU A 13 1.23 14.67 15.30
CA GLU A 13 2.27 13.72 14.89
C GLU A 13 3.49 13.85 15.80
N SER A 14 4.00 15.05 15.97
CA SER A 14 5.16 15.35 16.81
C SER A 14 4.90 14.97 18.28
N GLU A 15 3.75 15.33 18.82
CA GLU A 15 3.33 14.98 20.19
C GLU A 15 3.23 13.46 20.38
N ARG A 16 2.66 12.73 19.42
CA ARG A 16 2.53 11.27 19.49
C ARG A 16 3.87 10.56 19.40
N ILE A 17 4.76 11.03 18.54
CA ILE A 17 6.12 10.50 18.43
C ILE A 17 6.82 10.63 19.79
N GLN A 18 6.74 11.79 20.43
CA GLN A 18 7.32 12.03 21.73
C GLN A 18 6.71 11.13 22.82
N ALA A 19 5.39 11.01 22.86
CA ALA A 19 4.68 10.16 23.80
C ALA A 19 5.03 8.67 23.64
N VAL A 20 5.18 8.17 22.42
CA VAL A 20 5.62 6.79 22.14
C VAL A 20 7.06 6.60 22.61
N ARG A 21 7.95 7.54 22.35
CA ARG A 21 9.34 7.54 22.79
C ARG A 21 9.44 7.45 24.31
N GLU A 22 8.71 8.27 25.06
CA GLU A 22 8.67 8.27 26.51
C GLU A 22 8.09 6.97 27.08
N ARG A 23 7.05 6.40 26.42
CA ARG A 23 6.47 5.11 26.83
C ARG A 23 7.46 3.97 26.65
N ILE A 24 8.23 3.96 25.58
CA ILE A 24 9.27 2.96 25.35
C ILE A 24 10.38 3.10 26.39
N SER A 25 10.89 4.29 26.63
CA SER A 25 11.91 4.55 27.65
C SER A 25 11.46 4.05 29.04
N ARG A 26 10.23 4.41 29.44
CA ARG A 26 9.67 3.94 30.73
C ARG A 26 9.51 2.42 30.85
N ASN A 27 9.27 1.72 29.74
CA ASN A 27 9.16 0.26 29.73
C ASN A 27 10.53 -0.44 29.75
N LEU A 28 11.58 0.23 29.30
CA LEU A 28 12.95 -0.26 29.31
C LEU A 28 13.59 -0.13 30.71
N ASP A 29 13.20 0.88 31.49
CA ASP A 29 13.69 1.11 32.85
C ASP A 29 13.03 0.20 33.90
N LYS A 30 11.99 -0.57 33.53
CA LYS A 30 11.36 -1.53 34.42
C LYS A 30 12.21 -2.81 34.51
N PRO A 31 12.63 -3.24 35.74
CA PRO A 31 13.33 -4.48 35.88
C PRO A 31 12.47 -5.64 35.41
N ASN A 32 13.07 -6.54 34.65
CA ASN A 32 12.45 -7.70 34.04
C ASN A 32 11.95 -8.63 35.20
N ILE A 33 10.69 -8.47 35.60
CA ILE A 33 10.04 -9.42 36.51
C ILE A 33 9.79 -10.69 35.69
N ASN A 34 10.63 -11.69 35.89
CA ASN A 34 10.52 -13.03 35.35
C ASN A 34 9.13 -13.61 35.60
N ASN A 35 8.22 -13.47 34.67
CA ASN A 35 7.01 -14.27 34.63
C ASN A 35 7.31 -15.62 33.97
N ASN A 36 8.01 -16.48 34.75
CA ASN A 36 8.07 -17.91 34.49
C ASN A 36 6.73 -18.54 34.91
N ASN A 37 5.64 -18.26 34.24
CA ASN A 37 4.44 -19.09 34.32
C ASN A 37 3.45 -18.71 33.20
N SER A 38 3.64 -19.28 32.04
CA SER A 38 2.52 -19.68 31.20
C SER A 38 3.00 -20.74 30.22
N LYS A 39 2.90 -21.99 30.66
CA LYS A 39 2.85 -23.14 29.78
C LYS A 39 1.52 -23.07 29.04
N ASN A 40 1.50 -22.47 27.85
CA ASN A 40 0.44 -22.69 26.91
C ASN A 40 1.04 -23.40 25.66
N LYS A 41 1.03 -24.74 25.79
CA LYS A 41 1.22 -25.66 24.66
C LYS A 41 -0.06 -25.60 23.83
N ASN A 42 -0.06 -24.88 22.70
CA ASN A 42 -0.87 -25.14 21.50
C ASN A 42 -0.79 -23.92 20.55
N ASN A 43 0.35 -23.77 19.89
CA ASN A 43 0.43 -23.00 18.64
C ASN A 43 1.47 -23.67 17.73
N LYS A 44 1.10 -24.84 17.23
CA LYS A 44 1.73 -25.41 16.03
C LYS A 44 1.01 -24.80 14.85
N GLY A 45 1.69 -23.94 14.08
CA GLY A 45 1.21 -23.54 12.76
C GLY A 45 1.32 -22.06 12.39
N MET A 46 2.01 -21.22 13.15
CA MET A 46 2.32 -19.86 12.69
C MET A 46 3.78 -19.79 12.26
N GLU A 47 4.02 -19.86 10.96
CA GLU A 47 5.33 -19.56 10.38
C GLU A 47 5.70 -18.09 10.67
N HIS A 48 6.93 -17.91 11.09
CA HIS A 48 7.53 -16.69 11.59
C HIS A 48 7.42 -15.51 10.63
N THR A 49 6.60 -14.52 10.97
CA THR A 49 6.85 -13.16 10.51
C THR A 49 7.99 -12.56 11.35
N PRO A 50 8.87 -11.72 10.80
CA PRO A 50 9.97 -11.08 11.55
C PRO A 50 9.52 -10.34 12.81
N PHE A 51 8.23 -10.00 12.90
CA PHE A 51 7.60 -9.28 14.01
C PHE A 51 6.86 -10.18 15.03
N SER A 52 6.74 -11.49 14.79
CA SER A 52 6.03 -12.39 15.73
C SER A 52 6.86 -12.79 16.94
N ASN A 53 8.15 -12.55 16.95
CA ASN A 53 9.04 -12.89 18.06
C ASN A 53 9.09 -11.77 19.09
N LYS A 54 8.08 -11.71 19.98
CA LYS A 54 8.08 -10.83 21.18
C LYS A 54 9.36 -10.94 22.02
N LYS A 55 10.11 -12.02 21.94
CA LYS A 55 11.39 -12.21 22.65
C LYS A 55 12.54 -11.37 22.07
N HIS A 56 12.53 -11.05 20.77
CA HIS A 56 13.56 -10.21 20.18
C HIS A 56 13.35 -8.72 20.43
N ILE A 57 12.13 -8.30 20.73
CA ILE A 57 11.77 -6.89 20.99
C ILE A 57 12.32 -6.38 22.34
N LEU A 58 12.77 -7.27 23.22
CA LEU A 58 13.21 -6.92 24.60
C LEU A 58 14.73 -7.01 24.82
N HIS A 59 15.54 -7.17 23.77
CA HIS A 59 16.98 -7.21 23.92
C HIS A 59 17.59 -5.81 24.06
N LYS A 60 18.58 -5.63 24.95
CA LYS A 60 19.28 -4.35 25.20
C LYS A 60 19.85 -3.66 23.95
N ASN A 61 20.14 -4.42 22.87
CA ASN A 61 20.56 -3.88 21.57
C ASN A 61 19.44 -3.15 20.83
N TYR A 62 18.18 -3.47 21.13
CA TYR A 62 17.02 -2.87 20.50
C TYR A 62 16.82 -1.41 20.92
N VAL A 63 17.27 -1.02 22.11
CA VAL A 63 17.20 0.37 22.60
C VAL A 63 18.02 1.30 21.71
N ARG A 64 19.21 0.87 21.29
CA ARG A 64 20.06 1.64 20.36
C ARG A 64 19.44 1.76 18.97
N GLU A 65 18.83 0.68 18.48
CA GLU A 65 18.13 0.67 17.21
C GLU A 65 16.87 1.55 17.25
N TYR A 66 16.12 1.53 18.36
CA TYR A 66 14.98 2.42 18.54
C TYR A 66 15.37 3.90 18.63
N ASP A 67 16.44 4.25 19.32
CA ASP A 67 16.92 5.63 19.37
C ASP A 67 17.36 6.12 17.99
N VAL A 68 17.98 5.28 17.19
CA VAL A 68 18.32 5.57 15.79
C VAL A 68 17.05 5.67 14.94
N LEU A 69 16.08 4.76 15.11
CA LEU A 69 14.78 4.78 14.46
C LEU A 69 13.99 6.05 14.79
N PHE A 70 13.98 6.48 16.06
CA PHE A 70 13.26 7.70 16.47
C PHE A 70 13.98 8.99 16.05
N LYS A 71 15.32 9.04 16.03
CA LYS A 71 16.06 10.17 15.48
C LYS A 71 15.78 10.40 13.99
N ASN A 72 15.46 9.32 13.28
CA ASN A 72 15.18 9.30 11.85
C ASN A 72 13.81 8.70 11.52
N LEU A 73 12.78 8.92 12.37
CA LEU A 73 11.48 8.26 12.23
C LEU A 73 10.89 8.43 10.84
N LYS A 74 10.93 9.64 10.27
CA LYS A 74 10.45 9.90 8.92
C LYS A 74 11.19 9.04 7.89
N LYS A 75 12.52 9.02 7.97
CA LYS A 75 13.34 8.21 7.07
C LYS A 75 12.98 6.74 7.20
N SER A 76 12.92 6.21 8.44
CA SER A 76 12.57 4.81 8.69
C SER A 76 11.15 4.47 8.25
N TYR A 77 10.20 5.41 8.37
CA TYR A 77 8.83 5.25 7.87
C TYR A 77 8.81 5.03 6.36
N TYR A 78 9.44 5.92 5.61
CA TYR A 78 9.47 5.83 4.17
C TYR A 78 10.32 4.64 3.67
N GLU A 79 11.46 4.36 4.30
CA GLU A 79 12.28 3.16 3.99
C GLU A 79 11.50 1.87 4.17
N TYR A 80 10.66 1.77 5.22
CA TYR A 80 9.87 0.58 5.47
C TYR A 80 8.73 0.40 4.47
N PHE A 81 7.97 1.47 4.18
CA PHE A 81 6.77 1.35 3.35
C PHE A 81 7.05 1.43 1.85
N TRP A 82 8.17 1.99 1.43
CA TRP A 82 8.59 2.09 0.03
C TRP A 82 9.90 1.36 -0.28
N ASP A 83 10.27 0.37 0.56
CA ASP A 83 11.41 -0.55 0.36
C ASP A 83 12.74 0.16 0.06
N GLY A 84 12.94 1.32 0.69
CA GLY A 84 14.17 2.13 0.62
C GLY A 84 14.31 3.01 -0.62
N VAL A 85 13.42 2.91 -1.60
CA VAL A 85 13.42 3.77 -2.81
C VAL A 85 12.19 4.66 -2.80
N TYR A 86 12.36 5.93 -2.42
CA TYR A 86 11.25 6.85 -2.29
C TYR A 86 11.61 8.30 -2.58
N ASP A 87 10.63 9.04 -3.07
CA ASP A 87 10.63 10.50 -3.19
C ASP A 87 9.40 11.04 -2.45
N VAL A 88 9.63 11.71 -1.34
CA VAL A 88 8.55 12.21 -0.47
C VAL A 88 7.68 13.23 -1.18
N GLU A 89 8.25 14.09 -2.03
CA GLU A 89 7.48 15.08 -2.78
C GLU A 89 6.56 14.40 -3.80
N LYS A 90 7.05 13.40 -4.51
CA LYS A 90 6.26 12.59 -5.43
C LYS A 90 5.14 11.82 -4.72
N ILE A 91 5.44 11.20 -3.57
CA ILE A 91 4.45 10.48 -2.75
C ILE A 91 3.33 11.42 -2.28
N CYS A 92 3.69 12.63 -1.83
CA CYS A 92 2.70 13.64 -1.43
C CYS A 92 1.83 14.09 -2.60
N ASP A 93 2.43 14.30 -3.78
CA ASP A 93 1.72 14.69 -4.99
C ASP A 93 0.72 13.61 -5.44
N GLU A 94 1.14 12.36 -5.55
CA GLU A 94 0.30 11.21 -5.90
C GLU A 94 -0.84 11.00 -4.90
N TYR A 95 -0.56 11.14 -3.60
CA TYR A 95 -1.57 11.00 -2.54
C TYR A 95 -2.62 12.10 -2.61
N LEU A 96 -2.22 13.36 -2.73
CA LEU A 96 -3.14 14.49 -2.84
C LEU A 96 -3.94 14.44 -4.13
N THR A 97 -3.32 14.05 -5.23
CA THR A 97 -4.00 13.81 -6.51
C THR A 97 -5.10 12.74 -6.35
N SER A 98 -4.77 11.61 -5.75
CA SER A 98 -5.74 10.54 -5.49
C SER A 98 -6.87 10.98 -4.55
N LEU A 99 -6.55 11.79 -3.53
CA LEU A 99 -7.56 12.35 -2.62
C LEU A 99 -8.56 13.24 -3.36
N ILE A 100 -8.10 14.12 -4.25
CA ILE A 100 -8.97 14.97 -5.07
C ILE A 100 -9.82 14.14 -6.03
N ILE A 101 -9.25 13.14 -6.66
CA ILE A 101 -9.98 12.21 -7.52
C ILE A 101 -11.07 11.50 -6.73
N THR A 102 -10.77 11.02 -5.54
CA THR A 102 -11.76 10.38 -4.65
C THR A 102 -12.89 11.34 -4.30
N ILE A 103 -12.58 12.58 -3.97
CA ILE A 103 -13.60 13.62 -3.69
C ILE A 103 -14.48 13.85 -4.92
N ARG A 104 -13.89 14.04 -6.10
CA ARG A 104 -14.64 14.24 -7.34
C ARG A 104 -15.52 13.05 -7.67
N TYR A 105 -15.04 11.83 -7.50
CA TYR A 105 -15.83 10.61 -7.66
C TYR A 105 -17.07 10.59 -6.77
N TYR A 106 -16.92 10.88 -5.46
CA TYR A 106 -18.06 10.92 -4.53
C TYR A 106 -19.04 12.06 -4.81
N PHE A 107 -18.60 13.15 -5.38
CA PHE A 107 -19.47 14.24 -5.82
C PHE A 107 -20.02 14.06 -7.24
N GLY A 108 -19.73 12.94 -7.90
CA GLY A 108 -20.30 12.57 -9.20
C GLY A 108 -19.87 13.46 -10.35
N THR A 109 -18.68 14.06 -10.27
CA THR A 109 -18.22 14.98 -11.32
C THR A 109 -17.57 14.25 -12.48
N GLU A 110 -16.55 13.44 -12.21
CA GLU A 110 -15.76 12.75 -13.24
C GLU A 110 -15.14 11.47 -12.69
N ILE A 111 -14.87 10.48 -13.56
CA ILE A 111 -14.16 9.25 -13.24
C ILE A 111 -12.79 9.29 -13.92
N TYR A 112 -11.74 9.13 -13.12
CA TYR A 112 -10.35 9.10 -13.60
C TYR A 112 -9.87 7.66 -13.63
N TRP A 113 -9.90 7.05 -14.80
CA TRP A 113 -9.74 5.61 -14.98
C TRP A 113 -8.33 5.08 -14.73
N ARG A 114 -7.31 5.93 -14.85
CA ARG A 114 -5.90 5.51 -14.85
C ARG A 114 -5.06 6.13 -13.75
N THR A 115 -5.67 6.92 -12.89
CA THR A 115 -4.97 7.59 -11.80
C THR A 115 -5.33 6.93 -10.48
N TYR A 116 -4.32 6.45 -9.76
CA TYR A 116 -4.46 5.82 -8.46
C TYR A 116 -3.22 6.09 -7.61
N TYR A 117 -3.38 5.95 -6.31
CA TYR A 117 -2.26 6.02 -5.37
C TYR A 117 -1.63 4.64 -5.18
N ASN A 118 -0.33 4.53 -5.46
CA ASN A 118 0.38 3.24 -5.39
C ASN A 118 1.05 2.98 -4.03
N GLY A 119 0.82 3.83 -3.04
CA GLY A 119 1.36 3.63 -1.69
C GLY A 119 0.47 2.76 -0.81
N LEU A 120 1.05 1.93 0.04
CA LEU A 120 0.31 1.14 1.05
C LEU A 120 -0.27 2.00 2.16
N VAL A 121 0.36 3.13 2.45
CA VAL A 121 -0.01 4.05 3.53
C VAL A 121 0.10 5.50 3.06
N ALA A 122 -0.61 6.40 3.73
CA ALA A 122 -0.51 7.82 3.45
C ALA A 122 0.88 8.38 3.79
N PRO A 123 1.37 9.43 3.12
CA PRO A 123 2.53 10.16 3.59
C PRO A 123 2.26 10.82 4.96
N LEU A 124 3.32 11.15 5.68
CA LEU A 124 3.19 11.76 6.99
C LEU A 124 2.50 13.14 6.90
N PRO A 125 1.60 13.48 7.84
CA PRO A 125 0.89 14.77 7.84
C PRO A 125 1.80 15.98 7.79
N SER A 126 2.94 15.91 8.46
CA SER A 126 3.95 16.98 8.46
C SER A 126 4.58 17.19 7.08
N ASP A 127 4.73 16.13 6.29
CA ASP A 127 5.28 16.21 4.94
C ASP A 127 4.23 16.73 3.95
N LEU A 128 2.97 16.29 4.08
CA LEU A 128 1.85 16.86 3.33
C LEU A 128 1.67 18.35 3.60
N PHE A 129 1.75 18.75 4.86
CA PHE A 129 1.68 20.17 5.23
C PHE A 129 2.82 20.97 4.59
N ALA A 130 4.07 20.47 4.70
CA ALA A 130 5.25 21.13 4.12
C ALA A 130 5.18 21.19 2.58
N PHE A 131 4.66 20.15 1.94
CA PHE A 131 4.46 20.09 0.49
C PHE A 131 3.49 21.17 0.01
N LEU A 132 2.31 21.27 0.63
CA LEU A 132 1.29 22.26 0.27
C LEU A 132 1.68 23.69 0.67
N ALA A 133 2.41 23.88 1.77
CA ALA A 133 2.91 25.19 2.17
C ALA A 133 3.83 25.82 1.13
N LYS A 134 4.58 25.00 0.39
CA LYS A 134 5.42 25.45 -0.74
C LYS A 134 4.61 25.68 -2.03
N ARG A 135 3.36 25.22 -2.11
CA ARG A 135 2.53 25.21 -3.32
C ARG A 135 1.10 25.72 -3.03
N PRO A 136 0.93 27.01 -2.73
CA PRO A 136 -0.36 27.55 -2.27
C PRO A 136 -1.49 27.34 -3.30
N ASN A 137 -1.19 27.31 -4.59
CA ASN A 137 -2.15 27.12 -5.68
C ASN A 137 -2.14 25.69 -6.24
N TYR A 138 -1.68 24.71 -5.47
CA TYR A 138 -1.53 23.32 -5.91
C TYR A 138 -2.79 22.78 -6.59
N PHE A 139 -3.95 22.91 -5.95
CA PHE A 139 -5.21 22.37 -6.46
C PHE A 139 -5.77 23.10 -7.68
N GLU A 140 -5.40 24.36 -7.87
CA GLU A 140 -5.79 25.17 -9.04
C GLU A 140 -4.95 24.82 -10.26
N THR A 141 -3.70 24.42 -10.04
CA THR A 141 -2.75 24.08 -11.10
C THR A 141 -2.75 22.58 -11.44
N LEU A 142 -3.41 21.75 -10.61
CA LEU A 142 -3.46 20.30 -10.79
C LEU A 142 -4.21 19.94 -12.10
N LYS A 143 -3.49 19.32 -13.02
CA LYS A 143 -4.05 18.78 -14.26
C LYS A 143 -4.38 17.32 -14.05
N LEU A 144 -5.65 16.96 -14.24
CA LEU A 144 -6.13 15.59 -14.14
C LEU A 144 -6.61 15.14 -15.52
N GLU A 145 -6.19 13.97 -15.94
CA GLU A 145 -6.61 13.36 -17.19
C GLU A 145 -7.63 12.26 -16.89
N VAL A 146 -8.81 12.34 -17.48
CA VAL A 146 -9.87 11.33 -17.33
C VAL A 146 -9.39 9.96 -17.80
N GLY A 147 -8.65 9.93 -18.90
CA GLY A 147 -8.15 8.70 -19.50
C GLY A 147 -9.24 7.81 -20.07
N GLU A 148 -8.84 6.70 -20.67
CA GLU A 148 -9.74 5.68 -21.19
C GLU A 148 -9.98 4.57 -20.16
N PRO A 149 -11.18 3.98 -20.11
CA PRO A 149 -11.49 2.85 -19.28
C PRO A 149 -10.52 1.69 -19.52
N VAL A 150 -10.15 0.99 -18.45
CA VAL A 150 -9.34 -0.21 -18.54
C VAL A 150 -10.21 -1.38 -18.98
N SER A 151 -9.72 -2.20 -19.95
CA SER A 151 -10.49 -3.35 -20.43
C SER A 151 -10.69 -4.41 -19.33
N PRO A 152 -11.81 -5.18 -19.38
CA PRO A 152 -12.11 -6.16 -18.33
C PRO A 152 -11.00 -7.17 -18.05
N LEU A 153 -10.33 -7.69 -19.07
CA LEU A 153 -9.23 -8.65 -18.87
C LEU A 153 -7.99 -8.02 -18.24
N VAL A 154 -7.69 -6.76 -18.57
CA VAL A 154 -6.60 -6.02 -17.94
C VAL A 154 -6.92 -5.76 -16.47
N LEU A 155 -8.16 -5.35 -16.16
CA LEU A 155 -8.59 -5.14 -14.78
C LEU A 155 -8.53 -6.45 -13.97
N LEU A 156 -9.01 -7.58 -14.55
CA LEU A 156 -8.93 -8.88 -13.92
C LEU A 156 -7.47 -9.33 -13.70
N ALA A 157 -6.56 -9.03 -14.65
CA ALA A 157 -5.13 -9.31 -14.49
C ALA A 157 -4.51 -8.54 -13.34
N PHE A 158 -5.01 -7.33 -13.07
CA PHE A 158 -4.50 -6.48 -11.98
C PHE A 158 -4.98 -6.93 -10.61
N VAL A 159 -6.21 -7.49 -10.50
CA VAL A 159 -6.83 -7.81 -9.19
C VAL A 159 -6.83 -9.28 -8.83
N LEU A 160 -6.70 -10.21 -9.80
CA LEU A 160 -6.78 -11.63 -9.54
C LEU A 160 -5.42 -12.24 -9.22
N PRO A 161 -5.31 -13.04 -8.15
CA PRO A 161 -4.13 -13.87 -7.94
C PRO A 161 -4.06 -15.00 -8.99
N PRO A 162 -2.85 -15.50 -9.32
CA PRO A 162 -2.68 -16.53 -10.36
C PRO A 162 -3.55 -17.77 -10.18
N GLN A 163 -3.83 -18.16 -8.94
CA GLN A 163 -4.67 -19.32 -8.61
C GLN A 163 -6.13 -19.13 -9.04
N SER A 164 -6.62 -17.89 -9.04
CA SER A 164 -7.98 -17.52 -9.42
C SER A 164 -8.14 -17.25 -10.92
N MET A 165 -7.04 -17.16 -11.68
CA MET A 165 -7.05 -17.01 -13.12
C MET A 165 -7.30 -18.37 -13.80
N THR A 166 -8.53 -18.89 -13.66
CA THR A 166 -8.95 -20.18 -14.25
C THR A 166 -9.36 -20.01 -15.72
N PRO A 167 -9.26 -21.03 -16.59
CA PRO A 167 -9.52 -20.91 -18.04
C PRO A 167 -10.93 -20.46 -18.42
N ASP A 168 -11.91 -20.71 -17.55
CA ASP A 168 -13.30 -20.27 -17.71
C ASP A 168 -13.51 -18.77 -17.48
N ILE A 169 -12.61 -18.15 -16.70
CA ILE A 169 -12.66 -16.71 -16.36
C ILE A 169 -11.61 -15.93 -17.13
N PHE A 170 -10.40 -16.51 -17.28
CA PHE A 170 -9.22 -15.79 -17.74
C PHE A 170 -8.47 -16.54 -18.85
N PRO A 171 -8.08 -15.89 -19.97
CA PRO A 171 -7.38 -16.55 -21.07
C PRO A 171 -6.04 -17.13 -20.63
N LYS A 172 -5.87 -18.45 -20.81
CA LYS A 172 -4.67 -19.17 -20.40
C LYS A 172 -3.39 -18.57 -21.03
N LYS A 173 -3.44 -18.25 -22.33
CA LYS A 173 -2.27 -17.67 -23.04
C LYS A 173 -1.86 -16.33 -22.47
N TYR A 174 -2.84 -15.50 -22.06
CA TYR A 174 -2.57 -14.21 -21.44
C TYR A 174 -1.95 -14.40 -20.06
N LYS A 175 -2.52 -15.26 -19.22
CA LYS A 175 -1.95 -15.65 -17.91
C LYS A 175 -0.50 -16.11 -18.04
N ASP A 176 -0.23 -17.07 -18.93
CA ASP A 176 1.10 -17.62 -19.11
C ASP A 176 2.11 -16.55 -19.56
N ALA A 177 1.69 -15.62 -20.42
CA ALA A 177 2.51 -14.50 -20.86
C ALA A 177 2.80 -13.50 -19.73
N LEU A 178 1.82 -13.19 -18.89
CA LEU A 178 1.98 -12.30 -17.74
C LEU A 178 2.98 -12.88 -16.74
N ILE A 179 2.80 -14.13 -16.33
CA ILE A 179 3.69 -14.82 -15.36
C ILE A 179 5.10 -14.95 -15.91
N LYS A 180 5.24 -15.21 -17.21
CA LYS A 180 6.56 -15.31 -17.87
C LYS A 180 7.26 -13.93 -17.93
N GLY A 181 6.50 -12.86 -18.16
CA GLY A 181 7.05 -11.51 -18.29
C GLY A 181 7.50 -10.91 -16.96
N HIS A 182 6.69 -11.07 -15.92
CA HIS A 182 6.93 -10.52 -14.59
C HIS A 182 6.52 -11.50 -13.48
N PRO A 183 7.31 -12.57 -13.26
CA PRO A 183 6.99 -13.59 -12.25
C PRO A 183 6.93 -13.00 -10.82
N GLU A 184 7.65 -11.91 -10.56
CA GLU A 184 7.66 -11.20 -9.28
C GLU A 184 6.31 -10.53 -8.94
N CYS A 185 5.49 -10.22 -9.96
CA CYS A 185 4.15 -9.67 -9.76
C CYS A 185 3.09 -10.76 -9.50
N PHE A 186 3.42 -12.02 -9.80
CA PHE A 186 2.50 -13.16 -9.72
C PHE A 186 3.07 -14.31 -8.89
N PRO A 187 3.52 -14.08 -7.64
CA PRO A 187 4.15 -15.11 -6.82
C PRO A 187 3.15 -16.18 -6.39
N GLU A 188 3.61 -17.42 -6.26
CA GLU A 188 2.81 -18.50 -5.68
C GLU A 188 2.54 -18.31 -4.18
N LYS A 189 3.51 -17.74 -3.48
CA LYS A 189 3.44 -17.45 -2.03
C LYS A 189 3.55 -15.95 -1.81
N ILE A 190 2.53 -15.42 -1.15
CA ILE A 190 2.44 -13.99 -0.85
C ILE A 190 3.03 -13.74 0.54
N GLN A 191 3.97 -12.81 0.62
CA GLN A 191 4.44 -12.27 1.89
C GLN A 191 3.48 -11.19 2.38
N LEU A 192 3.28 -11.12 3.69
CA LEU A 192 2.42 -10.09 4.30
C LEU A 192 3.29 -9.02 4.95
N LYS A 193 2.95 -7.76 4.68
CA LYS A 193 3.55 -6.59 5.31
C LYS A 193 2.59 -6.06 6.38
N LEU A 194 3.05 -5.97 7.63
CA LEU A 194 2.23 -5.41 8.71
C LEU A 194 2.23 -3.89 8.64
N LEU A 195 1.05 -3.29 8.60
CA LEU A 195 0.91 -1.82 8.59
C LEU A 195 1.23 -1.21 9.97
N GLN A 196 1.19 -2.02 11.04
CA GLN A 196 1.53 -1.58 12.39
C GLN A 196 2.43 -2.59 13.07
N PRO A 197 3.55 -2.19 13.68
CA PRO A 197 4.39 -3.07 14.49
C PRO A 197 3.58 -3.72 15.63
N GLY A 198 3.61 -5.05 15.72
CA GLY A 198 2.82 -5.81 16.69
C GLY A 198 1.32 -5.85 16.42
N GLY A 199 0.88 -5.38 15.23
CA GLY A 199 -0.50 -5.45 14.78
C GLY A 199 -0.99 -6.88 14.56
N LYS A 200 -2.31 -7.04 14.47
CA LYS A 200 -2.95 -8.32 14.11
C LYS A 200 -2.79 -8.56 12.61
N LEU A 201 -2.72 -9.81 12.19
CA LEU A 201 -2.65 -10.20 10.76
C LEU A 201 -3.79 -9.63 9.90
N ILE A 202 -4.94 -9.35 10.51
CA ILE A 202 -6.08 -8.72 9.81
C ILE A 202 -5.76 -7.33 9.26
N TYR A 203 -4.71 -6.68 9.77
CA TYR A 203 -4.22 -5.39 9.29
C TYR A 203 -2.94 -5.53 8.45
N ALA A 204 -2.65 -6.74 7.97
CA ALA A 204 -1.53 -6.98 7.09
C ALA A 204 -1.94 -6.82 5.63
N GLU A 205 -1.09 -6.19 4.86
CA GLU A 205 -1.25 -6.06 3.41
C GLU A 205 -0.35 -7.05 2.67
N PRO A 206 -0.77 -7.58 1.52
CA PRO A 206 0.10 -8.38 0.70
C PRO A 206 1.27 -7.53 0.18
N ASN A 207 2.48 -8.02 0.38
CA ASN A 207 3.68 -7.39 -0.17
C ASN A 207 3.90 -7.91 -1.59
N LEU A 208 3.26 -7.23 -2.56
CA LEU A 208 3.28 -7.59 -3.97
C LEU A 208 3.91 -6.46 -4.79
N ASN A 209 4.66 -6.83 -5.80
CA ASN A 209 5.02 -5.94 -6.87
C ASN A 209 3.83 -5.82 -7.82
N ASN A 210 3.24 -4.65 -7.94
CA ASN A 210 2.12 -4.44 -8.86
C ASN A 210 2.64 -4.33 -10.30
N PRO A 211 2.04 -5.05 -11.26
CA PRO A 211 2.34 -4.86 -12.66
C PRO A 211 1.86 -3.47 -13.11
N THR A 212 2.55 -2.85 -14.07
CA THR A 212 2.07 -1.60 -14.65
C THR A 212 0.91 -1.87 -15.63
N LEU A 213 0.00 -0.91 -15.76
CA LEU A 213 -1.11 -1.01 -16.71
C LEU A 213 -0.62 -1.17 -18.15
N GLU A 214 0.44 -0.44 -18.50
CA GLU A 214 1.07 -0.51 -19.82
C GLU A 214 1.55 -1.92 -20.13
N PHE A 215 2.24 -2.57 -19.18
CA PHE A 215 2.68 -3.96 -19.34
C PHE A 215 1.51 -4.92 -19.56
N LEU A 216 0.45 -4.77 -18.76
CA LEU A 216 -0.74 -5.61 -18.89
C LEU A 216 -1.41 -5.42 -20.25
N GLU A 217 -1.62 -4.18 -20.68
CA GLU A 217 -2.24 -3.84 -21.95
C GLU A 217 -1.41 -4.31 -23.15
N GLU A 218 -0.09 -4.10 -23.12
CA GLU A 218 0.80 -4.55 -24.19
C GLU A 218 0.83 -6.07 -24.29
N THR A 219 0.84 -6.77 -23.16
CA THR A 219 0.82 -8.24 -23.14
C THR A 219 -0.50 -8.75 -23.69
N LEU A 220 -1.63 -8.11 -23.35
CA LEU A 220 -2.92 -8.45 -23.92
C LEU A 220 -2.97 -8.25 -25.43
N LYS A 221 -2.48 -7.09 -25.93
CA LYS A 221 -2.40 -6.81 -27.37
C LYS A 221 -1.59 -7.85 -28.16
N LYS A 222 -0.55 -8.39 -27.56
CA LYS A 222 0.30 -9.47 -28.14
C LYS A 222 -0.34 -10.86 -28.02
N THR A 223 -1.39 -11.01 -27.21
CA THR A 223 -2.05 -12.28 -26.96
C THR A 223 -3.22 -12.50 -27.94
N LYS A 224 -3.18 -13.59 -28.68
CA LYS A 224 -4.30 -13.97 -29.56
C LYS A 224 -5.43 -14.56 -28.73
N LEU A 225 -6.52 -13.81 -28.60
CA LEU A 225 -7.75 -14.23 -27.93
C LEU A 225 -8.65 -15.05 -28.87
N THR A 226 -9.50 -15.89 -28.29
CA THR A 226 -10.62 -16.52 -29.00
C THR A 226 -11.79 -15.52 -29.12
N LYS A 227 -12.71 -15.74 -30.07
CA LYS A 227 -13.90 -14.90 -30.25
C LYS A 227 -14.73 -14.72 -28.96
N THR A 228 -14.79 -15.77 -28.13
CA THR A 228 -15.51 -15.75 -26.86
C THR A 228 -14.80 -14.89 -25.83
N GLU A 229 -13.45 -14.95 -25.79
CA GLU A 229 -12.64 -14.12 -24.90
C GLU A 229 -12.67 -12.65 -25.31
N GLU A 230 -12.63 -12.37 -26.63
CA GLU A 230 -12.79 -11.00 -27.16
C GLU A 230 -14.14 -10.43 -26.78
N LYS A 231 -15.24 -11.18 -26.95
CA LYS A 231 -16.58 -10.74 -26.54
C LYS A 231 -16.65 -10.43 -25.04
N ARG A 232 -16.01 -11.21 -24.18
CA ARG A 232 -15.95 -10.94 -22.74
C ARG A 232 -15.10 -9.74 -22.38
N ASN A 233 -14.15 -9.38 -23.24
CA ASN A 233 -13.27 -8.20 -23.03
C ASN A 233 -13.86 -6.92 -23.60
N THR A 234 -15.06 -6.95 -24.14
CA THR A 234 -15.72 -5.76 -24.66
C THR A 234 -16.30 -4.93 -23.53
N LEU A 235 -16.00 -3.63 -23.49
CA LEU A 235 -16.67 -2.69 -22.60
C LEU A 235 -18.13 -2.53 -23.07
N VAL A 236 -19.06 -2.59 -22.15
CA VAL A 236 -20.48 -2.40 -22.44
C VAL A 236 -20.83 -0.98 -22.05
N ASP A 237 -21.18 -0.14 -23.04
CA ASP A 237 -21.51 1.28 -22.82
C ASP A 237 -22.93 1.48 -22.28
N GLU A 238 -23.76 0.45 -22.26
CA GLU A 238 -25.13 0.57 -21.77
C GLU A 238 -25.20 0.33 -20.25
N PRO A 239 -25.76 1.30 -19.49
CA PRO A 239 -26.02 1.07 -18.09
C PRO A 239 -27.00 -0.09 -17.92
N TYR A 240 -26.67 -1.02 -17.04
CA TYR A 240 -27.59 -2.09 -16.62
C TYR A 240 -28.76 -1.47 -15.85
N VAL A 241 -29.72 -0.89 -16.57
CA VAL A 241 -31.00 -0.49 -16.01
C VAL A 241 -31.97 -1.64 -16.24
N LYS A 242 -32.17 -2.45 -15.23
CA LYS A 242 -33.34 -3.29 -15.10
C LYS A 242 -34.28 -2.64 -14.13
#